data_9d66ca6dc5eb88326b219437a23cffdc
#
_entry.id   9d66ca6dc5eb88326b219437a23cffdc
#
_cell.length_a   1.000
_cell.length_b   1.000
_cell.length_c   1.000
_cell.angle_alpha   90.00
_cell.angle_beta   90.00
_cell.angle_gamma   90.00
#
_symmetry.space_group_name_H-M   'P 1'
#
loop_
_entity.id
_entity.type
_entity.pdbx_description
1 polymer ?
#
loop_
_entity_poly.entity_id
_entity_poly.type
_entity_poly.pdbx_seq_one_letter_code
_entity_poly.pdbx_strand_id
1 'polypeptide(L)'
;MGTPDFAAVILKELAQWPRGEVVAVYTRPDKPAGRGHKLTPSPVKRVAQELDLPVLQPGSLKNVATQAELAALQPDVLVVAAYGLILPDAVLVAPRLAPLNVHASLLPRYRGAAPIQRAIMENWGPDAQSGISIMRVASRLDAGPVYADAALPIAEHTAGSLHDALARLGADLLIRVLDDLLDGRAEAREQDESRAGYAAKIGKEDGFIDWNRPAAQVHAHIRGVTPWPGARVIFAFAGEAEPLPLLLAPGRVGEPTDGARPGELRHDADGLSVACADCWYRLLQVRPQGRKDMLVRDFINGRLRDLPEGTCGRALPPV
;
A
#
# COMPACT_ATOMS: atom_id res chain seq x y z
N MET A 1 14.91 -11.41 -0.86
CA MET A 1 14.53 -10.78 -2.15
C MET A 1 13.48 -9.69 -1.91
N GLY A 2 13.74 -8.45 -2.27
CA GLY A 2 12.81 -7.35 -2.02
C GLY A 2 13.24 -6.05 -2.69
N THR A 3 12.34 -5.03 -2.73
CA THR A 3 12.68 -3.75 -3.38
C THR A 3 12.24 -2.53 -2.56
N PRO A 4 10.95 -2.34 -2.16
CA PRO A 4 10.46 -1.14 -1.48
C PRO A 4 10.76 -1.14 0.03
N ASP A 5 10.33 -0.08 0.70
CA ASP A 5 10.50 0.12 2.15
C ASP A 5 9.90 -1.02 2.99
N PHE A 6 8.78 -1.63 2.55
CA PHE A 6 8.22 -2.83 3.19
C PHE A 6 9.26 -3.95 3.35
N ALA A 7 9.97 -4.26 2.27
CA ALA A 7 11.01 -5.28 2.28
C ALA A 7 12.27 -4.86 3.04
N ALA A 8 12.57 -3.56 3.07
CA ALA A 8 13.70 -3.02 3.80
C ALA A 8 13.54 -3.16 5.32
N VAL A 9 12.31 -2.97 5.84
CA VAL A 9 11.98 -3.24 7.26
C VAL A 9 12.21 -4.71 7.59
N ILE A 10 11.69 -5.62 6.75
CA ILE A 10 11.85 -7.07 6.94
C ILE A 10 13.35 -7.48 6.89
N LEU A 11 14.14 -6.90 5.97
CA LEU A 11 15.57 -7.16 5.90
C LEU A 11 16.31 -6.77 7.18
N LYS A 12 15.96 -5.62 7.79
CA LYS A 12 16.58 -5.17 9.05
C LYS A 12 16.38 -6.18 10.19
N GLU A 13 15.15 -6.68 10.34
CA GLU A 13 14.84 -7.68 11.36
C GLU A 13 15.51 -9.03 11.07
N LEU A 14 15.51 -9.48 9.80
CA LEU A 14 16.22 -10.71 9.40
C LEU A 14 17.72 -10.65 9.70
N ALA A 15 18.36 -9.51 9.48
CA ALA A 15 19.78 -9.33 9.74
C ALA A 15 20.15 -9.34 11.23
N GLN A 16 19.16 -9.14 12.12
CA GLN A 16 19.33 -9.20 13.57
C GLN A 16 18.91 -10.56 14.16
N TRP A 17 18.32 -11.43 13.36
CA TRP A 17 17.85 -12.74 13.81
C TRP A 17 19.04 -13.66 14.17
N PRO A 18 19.17 -14.11 15.45
CA PRO A 18 20.37 -14.76 15.94
C PRO A 18 20.57 -16.21 15.48
N ARG A 19 19.55 -16.80 14.84
CA ARG A 19 19.56 -18.21 14.42
C ARG A 19 19.85 -18.41 12.94
N GLY A 20 20.20 -17.34 12.21
CA GLY A 20 20.51 -17.42 10.77
C GLY A 20 21.37 -16.26 10.29
N GLU A 21 21.85 -16.39 9.07
CA GLU A 21 22.67 -15.38 8.39
C GLU A 21 22.03 -15.01 7.05
N VAL A 22 22.06 -13.71 6.72
CA VAL A 22 21.66 -13.22 5.40
C VAL A 22 22.84 -13.31 4.45
N VAL A 23 22.90 -14.40 3.69
CA VAL A 23 24.03 -14.68 2.77
C VAL A 23 24.04 -13.79 1.53
N ALA A 24 22.87 -13.31 1.07
CA ALA A 24 22.77 -12.37 -0.05
C ALA A 24 21.42 -11.64 -0.06
N VAL A 25 21.41 -10.42 -0.63
CA VAL A 25 20.23 -9.59 -0.82
C VAL A 25 19.99 -9.35 -2.30
N TYR A 26 18.88 -9.86 -2.80
CA TYR A 26 18.44 -9.63 -4.18
C TYR A 26 17.44 -8.47 -4.23
N THR A 27 17.73 -7.46 -5.03
CA THR A 27 16.84 -6.32 -5.28
C THR A 27 16.85 -5.93 -6.75
N ARG A 28 15.87 -5.14 -7.17
CA ARG A 28 15.83 -4.68 -8.56
C ARG A 28 16.97 -3.70 -8.85
N PRO A 29 17.43 -3.63 -10.13
CA PRO A 29 18.39 -2.62 -10.57
C PRO A 29 17.95 -1.21 -10.21
N ASP A 30 18.91 -0.34 -9.91
CA ASP A 30 18.69 1.06 -9.63
C ASP A 30 17.93 1.73 -10.80
N LYS A 31 17.04 2.63 -10.46
CA LYS A 31 16.22 3.35 -11.45
C LYS A 31 16.36 4.84 -11.28
N PRO A 32 16.24 5.60 -12.39
CA PRO A 32 16.10 7.05 -12.32
C PRO A 32 14.90 7.43 -11.45
N ALA A 33 15.10 8.27 -10.43
CA ALA A 33 14.05 8.75 -9.55
C ALA A 33 14.22 10.22 -9.19
N GLY A 34 13.12 10.86 -8.75
CA GLY A 34 13.11 12.25 -8.30
C GLY A 34 13.34 13.28 -9.39
N ARG A 35 13.46 14.55 -8.99
CA ARG A 35 13.79 15.65 -9.88
C ARG A 35 15.25 15.50 -10.34
N GLY A 36 15.47 15.43 -11.67
CA GLY A 36 16.79 15.26 -12.28
C GLY A 36 17.16 13.83 -12.65
N HIS A 37 16.23 12.84 -12.54
CA HIS A 37 16.40 11.46 -13.01
C HIS A 37 17.73 10.79 -12.62
N LYS A 38 18.23 11.07 -11.43
CA LYS A 38 19.45 10.41 -10.92
C LYS A 38 19.15 8.95 -10.56
N LEU A 39 20.07 8.04 -10.91
CA LEU A 39 20.00 6.65 -10.49
C LEU A 39 19.92 6.60 -8.96
N THR A 40 18.85 6.02 -8.46
CA THR A 40 18.57 5.96 -7.03
C THR A 40 18.51 4.50 -6.60
N PRO A 41 19.28 4.09 -5.59
CA PRO A 41 19.22 2.73 -5.05
C PRO A 41 17.85 2.46 -4.43
N SER A 42 17.42 1.19 -4.51
CA SER A 42 16.20 0.75 -3.82
C SER A 42 16.35 0.89 -2.30
N PRO A 43 15.24 1.04 -1.53
CA PRO A 43 15.28 1.00 -0.07
C PRO A 43 16.02 -0.23 0.47
N VAL A 44 15.76 -1.41 -0.11
CA VAL A 44 16.43 -2.67 0.26
C VAL A 44 17.94 -2.59 0.02
N LYS A 45 18.39 -2.02 -1.12
CA LYS A 45 19.83 -1.86 -1.41
C LYS A 45 20.51 -0.97 -0.38
N ARG A 46 19.87 0.15 0.00
CA ARG A 46 20.43 1.07 1.01
C ARG A 46 20.64 0.36 2.35
N VAL A 47 19.61 -0.35 2.82
CA VAL A 47 19.70 -1.13 4.07
C VAL A 47 20.75 -2.23 3.98
N ALA A 48 20.82 -2.96 2.86
CA ALA A 48 21.83 -3.99 2.68
C ALA A 48 23.26 -3.42 2.72
N GLN A 49 23.49 -2.23 2.12
CA GLN A 49 24.77 -1.54 2.17
C GLN A 49 25.12 -1.03 3.57
N GLU A 50 24.13 -0.52 4.34
CA GLU A 50 24.31 -0.11 5.74
C GLU A 50 24.69 -1.28 6.66
N LEU A 51 24.32 -2.50 6.28
CA LEU A 51 24.56 -3.74 7.02
C LEU A 51 25.74 -4.57 6.44
N ASP A 52 26.48 -4.03 5.49
CA ASP A 52 27.58 -4.71 4.78
C ASP A 52 27.19 -6.07 4.15
N LEU A 53 25.93 -6.21 3.72
CA LEU A 53 25.40 -7.45 3.10
C LEU A 53 25.66 -7.45 1.60
N PRO A 54 25.98 -8.64 1.00
CA PRO A 54 26.14 -8.80 -0.44
C PRO A 54 24.85 -8.45 -1.19
N VAL A 55 24.94 -7.55 -2.19
CA VAL A 55 23.79 -7.10 -3.00
C VAL A 55 23.89 -7.58 -4.43
N LEU A 56 22.84 -8.24 -4.90
CA LEU A 56 22.71 -8.76 -6.25
C LEU A 56 21.48 -8.09 -6.93
N GLN A 57 21.68 -7.55 -8.14
CA GLN A 57 20.67 -6.79 -8.86
C GLN A 57 20.39 -7.34 -10.27
N PRO A 58 19.95 -8.61 -10.41
CA PRO A 58 19.65 -9.16 -11.71
C PRO A 58 18.44 -8.45 -12.33
N GLY A 59 18.50 -8.20 -13.65
CA GLY A 59 17.34 -7.69 -14.39
C GLY A 59 16.24 -8.74 -14.57
N SER A 60 16.60 -10.02 -14.48
CA SER A 60 15.70 -11.18 -14.61
C SER A 60 16.29 -12.38 -13.88
N LEU A 61 15.42 -13.21 -13.30
CA LEU A 61 15.78 -14.51 -12.71
C LEU A 61 15.58 -15.70 -13.69
N LYS A 62 15.21 -15.42 -14.95
CA LYS A 62 15.04 -16.45 -15.99
C LYS A 62 16.37 -16.92 -16.60
N ASN A 63 17.46 -16.18 -16.37
CA ASN A 63 18.78 -16.51 -16.89
C ASN A 63 19.39 -17.66 -16.09
N VAL A 64 19.89 -18.69 -16.77
CA VAL A 64 20.50 -19.88 -16.18
C VAL A 64 21.71 -19.52 -15.31
N ALA A 65 22.53 -18.55 -15.73
CA ALA A 65 23.68 -18.11 -14.94
C ALA A 65 23.26 -17.50 -13.60
N THR A 66 22.22 -16.65 -13.59
CA THR A 66 21.67 -16.08 -12.35
C THR A 66 21.06 -17.14 -11.43
N GLN A 67 20.42 -18.17 -12.00
CA GLN A 67 19.90 -19.30 -11.22
C GLN A 67 21.03 -20.15 -10.61
N ALA A 68 22.09 -20.39 -11.37
CA ALA A 68 23.28 -21.12 -10.88
C ALA A 68 24.00 -20.33 -9.76
N GLU A 69 24.13 -18.99 -9.91
CA GLU A 69 24.67 -18.11 -8.88
C GLU A 69 23.87 -18.20 -7.58
N LEU A 70 22.54 -18.16 -7.67
CA LEU A 70 21.66 -18.30 -6.50
C LEU A 70 21.79 -19.69 -5.86
N ALA A 71 21.79 -20.74 -6.67
CA ALA A 71 21.93 -22.11 -6.18
C ALA A 71 23.29 -22.34 -5.50
N ALA A 72 24.36 -21.72 -5.99
CA ALA A 72 25.70 -21.81 -5.39
C ALA A 72 25.77 -21.21 -3.98
N LEU A 73 24.85 -20.31 -3.61
CA LEU A 73 24.73 -19.78 -2.24
C LEU A 73 24.16 -20.82 -1.26
N GLN A 74 23.59 -21.92 -1.75
CA GLN A 74 22.97 -22.99 -0.94
C GLN A 74 22.04 -22.46 0.17
N PRO A 75 21.07 -21.60 -0.13
CA PRO A 75 20.23 -21.02 0.90
C PRO A 75 19.35 -22.07 1.57
N ASP A 76 19.19 -22.01 2.88
CA ASP A 76 18.17 -22.79 3.59
C ASP A 76 16.77 -22.27 3.32
N VAL A 77 16.61 -20.97 3.31
CA VAL A 77 15.34 -20.28 3.09
C VAL A 77 15.53 -19.14 2.08
N LEU A 78 14.58 -18.97 1.20
CA LEU A 78 14.45 -17.83 0.33
C LEU A 78 13.31 -16.94 0.84
N VAL A 79 13.61 -15.76 1.36
CA VAL A 79 12.58 -14.81 1.80
C VAL A 79 12.30 -13.80 0.70
N VAL A 80 11.03 -13.67 0.33
CA VAL A 80 10.52 -12.71 -0.67
C VAL A 80 9.58 -11.72 -0.01
N ALA A 81 9.74 -10.43 -0.31
CA ALA A 81 8.83 -9.38 0.11
C ALA A 81 8.80 -8.29 -0.97
N ALA A 82 7.69 -8.14 -1.67
CA ALA A 82 7.50 -7.11 -2.70
C ALA A 82 8.71 -6.97 -3.68
N TYR A 83 9.23 -8.09 -4.19
CA TYR A 83 10.43 -8.10 -5.04
C TYR A 83 10.16 -7.54 -6.44
N GLY A 84 9.01 -7.87 -7.01
CA GLY A 84 8.54 -7.34 -8.30
C GLY A 84 9.20 -7.99 -9.53
N LEU A 85 9.81 -9.17 -9.40
CA LEU A 85 10.21 -10.06 -10.50
C LEU A 85 9.52 -11.41 -10.33
N ILE A 86 9.26 -12.06 -11.45
CA ILE A 86 8.78 -13.46 -11.49
C ILE A 86 9.91 -14.36 -11.03
N LEU A 87 9.60 -15.30 -10.14
CA LEU A 87 10.51 -16.33 -9.67
C LEU A 87 10.23 -17.63 -10.45
N PRO A 88 11.16 -18.07 -11.32
CA PRO A 88 11.05 -19.36 -12.01
C PRO A 88 11.13 -20.54 -11.04
N ASP A 89 10.59 -21.69 -11.43
CA ASP A 89 10.59 -22.91 -10.61
C ASP A 89 12.00 -23.29 -10.13
N ALA A 90 13.02 -23.12 -10.97
CA ALA A 90 14.42 -23.38 -10.60
C ALA A 90 14.90 -22.51 -9.41
N VAL A 91 14.35 -21.30 -9.23
CA VAL A 91 14.62 -20.44 -8.07
C VAL A 91 13.80 -20.89 -6.86
N LEU A 92 12.58 -21.37 -7.06
CA LEU A 92 11.69 -21.81 -5.98
C LEU A 92 12.16 -23.12 -5.32
N VAL A 93 12.86 -23.98 -6.06
CA VAL A 93 13.40 -25.25 -5.54
C VAL A 93 14.82 -25.12 -4.98
N ALA A 94 15.48 -23.97 -5.15
CA ALA A 94 16.85 -23.76 -4.68
C ALA A 94 17.00 -23.80 -3.15
N PRO A 95 16.08 -23.21 -2.33
CA PRO A 95 16.21 -23.27 -0.89
C PRO A 95 15.91 -24.67 -0.33
N ARG A 96 16.71 -25.10 0.64
CA ARG A 96 16.60 -26.43 1.25
C ARG A 96 15.28 -26.65 2.02
N LEU A 97 14.79 -25.62 2.72
CA LEU A 97 13.57 -25.67 3.55
C LEU A 97 12.36 -25.10 2.81
N ALA A 98 12.38 -23.82 2.48
CA ALA A 98 11.24 -23.18 1.82
C ALA A 98 11.57 -21.87 1.11
N PRO A 99 10.91 -21.56 -0.03
CA PRO A 99 10.75 -20.23 -0.53
C PRO A 99 9.54 -19.57 0.16
N LEU A 100 9.75 -18.57 0.98
CA LEU A 100 8.71 -17.84 1.72
C LEU A 100 8.38 -16.50 1.09
N ASN A 101 7.10 -16.09 1.12
CA ASN A 101 6.68 -14.73 0.81
C ASN A 101 5.98 -14.10 2.01
N VAL A 102 6.34 -12.86 2.32
CA VAL A 102 5.63 -12.01 3.29
C VAL A 102 4.58 -11.23 2.51
N HIS A 103 3.33 -11.66 2.56
CA HIS A 103 2.23 -11.08 1.82
C HIS A 103 1.37 -10.18 2.71
N ALA A 104 1.11 -8.95 2.24
CA ALA A 104 0.43 -7.92 3.04
C ALA A 104 -1.11 -8.04 2.98
N SER A 105 -1.65 -9.23 3.20
CA SER A 105 -3.07 -9.49 3.41
C SER A 105 -3.30 -10.76 4.20
N LEU A 106 -4.53 -10.96 4.66
CA LEU A 106 -5.03 -12.24 5.18
C LEU A 106 -5.48 -13.12 4.01
N LEU A 107 -4.57 -13.97 3.50
CA LEU A 107 -4.86 -14.88 2.40
C LEU A 107 -5.98 -15.89 2.78
N PRO A 108 -6.81 -16.25 1.82
CA PRO A 108 -6.69 -16.10 0.37
C PRO A 108 -7.27 -14.78 -0.19
N ARG A 109 -7.67 -13.84 0.66
CA ARG A 109 -8.16 -12.52 0.19
C ARG A 109 -7.01 -11.62 -0.22
N TYR A 110 -7.25 -10.80 -1.23
CA TYR A 110 -6.31 -9.79 -1.72
C TYR A 110 -4.96 -10.36 -2.21
N ARG A 111 -4.97 -11.50 -2.93
CA ARG A 111 -3.83 -11.92 -3.74
C ARG A 111 -3.48 -10.85 -4.76
N GLY A 112 -2.21 -10.60 -5.06
CA GLY A 112 -1.79 -9.71 -6.14
C GLY A 112 -1.06 -8.45 -5.70
N ALA A 113 -1.20 -7.37 -6.49
CA ALA A 113 -0.23 -6.27 -6.49
C ALA A 113 -0.48 -5.16 -5.46
N ALA A 114 -1.72 -4.98 -4.99
CA ALA A 114 -2.10 -3.86 -4.12
C ALA A 114 -3.00 -4.29 -2.94
N PRO A 115 -2.61 -5.32 -2.15
CA PRO A 115 -3.45 -5.85 -1.08
C PRO A 115 -3.81 -4.80 -0.02
N ILE A 116 -2.89 -3.93 0.36
CA ILE A 116 -3.07 -2.92 1.41
C ILE A 116 -4.14 -1.90 1.00
N GLN A 117 -3.99 -1.31 -0.20
CA GLN A 117 -4.91 -0.30 -0.70
C GLN A 117 -6.31 -0.87 -0.89
N ARG A 118 -6.42 -2.03 -1.55
CA ARG A 118 -7.71 -2.69 -1.83
C ARG A 118 -8.40 -3.11 -0.52
N ALA A 119 -7.66 -3.61 0.46
CA ALA A 119 -8.21 -3.94 1.78
C ALA A 119 -8.86 -2.73 2.46
N ILE A 120 -8.23 -1.54 2.43
CA ILE A 120 -8.81 -0.32 2.99
C ILE A 120 -10.04 0.12 2.19
N MET A 121 -9.96 0.15 0.85
CA MET A 121 -11.03 0.66 -0.01
C MET A 121 -12.29 -0.21 0.01
N GLU A 122 -12.14 -1.51 0.20
CA GLU A 122 -13.23 -2.49 0.14
C GLU A 122 -13.75 -2.92 1.53
N ASN A 123 -12.99 -2.63 2.59
CA ASN A 123 -13.27 -3.09 3.95
C ASN A 123 -13.36 -1.86 4.89
N TRP A 124 -14.48 -1.19 4.88
CA TRP A 124 -14.68 0.11 5.54
C TRP A 124 -15.56 0.07 6.79
N GLY A 125 -15.98 -1.11 7.24
CA GLY A 125 -16.72 -1.27 8.50
C GLY A 125 -15.85 -1.08 9.74
N PRO A 126 -16.45 -0.93 10.92
CA PRO A 126 -15.73 -0.67 12.19
C PRO A 126 -14.79 -1.82 12.58
N ASP A 127 -15.12 -3.05 12.22
CA ASP A 127 -14.34 -4.26 12.52
C ASP A 127 -13.43 -4.67 11.35
N ALA A 128 -13.21 -3.74 10.40
CA ALA A 128 -12.40 -4.00 9.22
C ALA A 128 -10.95 -4.35 9.60
N GLN A 129 -10.48 -5.47 9.05
CA GLN A 129 -9.12 -5.96 9.28
C GLN A 129 -8.35 -6.15 7.99
N SER A 130 -7.06 -5.91 8.08
CA SER A 130 -6.04 -6.37 7.16
C SER A 130 -5.06 -7.28 7.93
N GLY A 131 -3.95 -7.65 7.33
CA GLY A 131 -2.96 -8.47 8.02
C GLY A 131 -1.81 -8.88 7.15
N ILE A 132 -1.02 -9.80 7.66
CA ILE A 132 0.10 -10.45 6.99
C ILE A 132 -0.16 -11.95 6.92
N SER A 133 0.22 -12.56 5.81
CA SER A 133 0.37 -14.01 5.69
C SER A 133 1.80 -14.35 5.28
N ILE A 134 2.43 -15.26 6.03
CA ILE A 134 3.69 -15.90 5.61
C ILE A 134 3.33 -17.17 4.86
N MET A 135 3.60 -17.20 3.57
CA MET A 135 3.22 -18.30 2.70
C MET A 135 4.41 -18.89 1.96
N ARG A 136 4.32 -20.15 1.55
CA ARG A 136 5.24 -20.75 0.59
C ARG A 136 4.99 -20.16 -0.80
N VAL A 137 6.04 -19.73 -1.49
CA VAL A 137 5.88 -19.26 -2.86
C VAL A 137 5.58 -20.46 -3.77
N ALA A 138 4.57 -20.32 -4.63
CA ALA A 138 4.16 -21.29 -5.61
C ALA A 138 4.13 -20.67 -7.02
N SER A 139 3.97 -21.49 -8.05
CA SER A 139 3.87 -21.03 -9.45
C SER A 139 2.62 -20.17 -9.72
N ARG A 140 1.52 -20.41 -8.99
CA ARG A 140 0.33 -19.55 -9.03
C ARG A 140 0.50 -18.37 -8.09
N LEU A 141 0.11 -17.18 -8.57
CA LEU A 141 0.25 -15.92 -7.84
C LEU A 141 -0.42 -15.97 -6.46
N ASP A 142 0.39 -15.82 -5.42
CA ASP A 142 0.02 -15.77 -4.01
C ASP A 142 -0.95 -16.90 -3.53
N ALA A 143 -0.89 -18.07 -4.19
CA ALA A 143 -1.79 -19.20 -3.95
C ALA A 143 -1.13 -20.36 -3.18
N GLY A 144 0.12 -20.25 -2.78
CA GLY A 144 0.80 -21.30 -2.02
C GLY A 144 0.31 -21.44 -0.58
N PRO A 145 0.60 -22.55 0.10
CA PRO A 145 0.14 -22.80 1.46
C PRO A 145 0.69 -21.76 2.46
N VAL A 146 -0.11 -21.43 3.46
CA VAL A 146 0.18 -20.41 4.48
C VAL A 146 0.67 -21.07 5.75
N TYR A 147 1.86 -20.66 6.22
CA TYR A 147 2.44 -21.10 7.50
C TYR A 147 1.83 -20.38 8.70
N ALA A 148 1.68 -19.06 8.59
CA ALA A 148 1.09 -18.24 9.64
C ALA A 148 0.43 -17.00 9.07
N ASP A 149 -0.54 -16.45 9.80
CA ASP A 149 -1.10 -15.12 9.54
C ASP A 149 -1.28 -14.34 10.84
N ALA A 150 -1.31 -13.01 10.73
CA ALA A 150 -1.59 -12.11 11.82
C ALA A 150 -2.44 -10.95 11.32
N ALA A 151 -3.53 -10.66 12.04
CA ALA A 151 -4.47 -9.60 11.71
C ALA A 151 -4.08 -8.27 12.37
N LEU A 152 -4.47 -7.17 11.71
CA LEU A 152 -4.35 -5.81 12.20
C LEU A 152 -5.62 -5.03 11.85
N PRO A 153 -6.25 -4.28 12.78
CA PRO A 153 -7.38 -3.42 12.47
C PRO A 153 -7.01 -2.35 11.44
N ILE A 154 -7.86 -2.14 10.45
CA ILE A 154 -7.68 -1.06 9.47
C ILE A 154 -7.92 0.30 10.12
N ALA A 155 -8.94 0.42 10.97
CA ALA A 155 -9.29 1.66 11.67
C ALA A 155 -9.15 2.91 10.79
N GLU A 156 -8.42 3.93 11.26
CA GLU A 156 -8.16 5.18 10.53
C GLU A 156 -6.83 5.17 9.75
N HIS A 157 -6.21 4.01 9.56
CA HIS A 157 -4.98 3.92 8.78
C HIS A 157 -5.20 4.37 7.32
N THR A 158 -4.25 5.13 6.82
CA THR A 158 -4.04 5.31 5.37
C THR A 158 -3.26 4.13 4.80
N ALA A 159 -3.22 3.98 3.47
CA ALA A 159 -2.37 2.96 2.86
C ALA A 159 -0.90 3.09 3.27
N GLY A 160 -0.40 4.32 3.45
CA GLY A 160 0.96 4.57 3.94
C GLY A 160 1.17 4.09 5.37
N SER A 161 0.34 4.52 6.32
CA SER A 161 0.51 4.12 7.73
C SER A 161 0.18 2.64 7.99
N LEU A 162 -0.75 2.04 7.23
CA LEU A 162 -1.03 0.60 7.31
C LEU A 162 0.14 -0.22 6.74
N HIS A 163 0.74 0.24 5.63
CA HIS A 163 1.96 -0.35 5.07
C HIS A 163 3.08 -0.44 6.12
N ASP A 164 3.33 0.63 6.86
CA ASP A 164 4.39 0.66 7.87
C ASP A 164 4.09 -0.26 9.06
N ALA A 165 2.83 -0.31 9.50
CA ALA A 165 2.39 -1.21 10.56
C ALA A 165 2.48 -2.68 10.14
N LEU A 166 2.04 -3.01 8.91
CA LEU A 166 2.10 -4.36 8.35
C LEU A 166 3.53 -4.81 8.07
N ALA A 167 4.45 -3.90 7.71
CA ALA A 167 5.85 -4.26 7.52
C ALA A 167 6.51 -4.77 8.81
N ARG A 168 6.23 -4.13 9.95
CA ARG A 168 6.71 -4.56 11.27
C ARG A 168 6.07 -5.89 11.68
N LEU A 169 4.73 -5.96 11.60
CA LEU A 169 4.00 -7.19 11.90
C LEU A 169 4.49 -8.38 11.06
N GLY A 170 4.80 -8.13 9.76
CA GLY A 170 5.31 -9.13 8.84
C GLY A 170 6.72 -9.60 9.19
N ALA A 171 7.58 -8.69 9.65
CA ALA A 171 8.92 -9.03 10.10
C ALA A 171 8.87 -9.92 11.35
N ASP A 172 8.08 -9.54 12.37
CA ASP A 172 7.91 -10.31 13.61
C ASP A 172 7.31 -11.71 13.33
N LEU A 173 6.32 -11.79 12.44
CA LEU A 173 5.68 -13.03 12.08
C LEU A 173 6.63 -13.95 11.29
N LEU A 174 7.44 -13.37 10.40
CA LEU A 174 8.43 -14.11 9.63
C LEU A 174 9.47 -14.78 10.53
N ILE A 175 10.01 -14.06 11.52
CA ILE A 175 10.98 -14.60 12.47
C ILE A 175 10.41 -15.83 13.20
N ARG A 176 9.17 -15.76 13.65
CA ARG A 176 8.48 -16.92 14.29
C ARG A 176 8.38 -18.11 13.35
N VAL A 177 7.99 -17.89 12.08
CA VAL A 177 7.90 -18.95 11.08
C VAL A 177 9.28 -19.55 10.77
N LEU A 178 10.32 -18.74 10.74
CA LEU A 178 11.69 -19.21 10.54
C LEU A 178 12.16 -20.09 11.72
N ASP A 179 11.87 -19.70 12.94
CA ASP A 179 12.15 -20.51 14.13
C ASP A 179 11.44 -21.87 14.07
N ASP A 180 10.16 -21.89 13.73
CA ASP A 180 9.38 -23.12 13.60
C ASP A 180 9.87 -24.00 12.45
N LEU A 181 10.32 -23.41 11.33
CA LEU A 181 10.94 -24.17 10.22
C LEU A 181 12.25 -24.83 10.63
N LEU A 182 13.11 -24.11 11.37
CA LEU A 182 14.38 -24.69 11.86
C LEU A 182 14.16 -25.80 12.88
N ASP A 183 13.13 -25.69 13.69
CA ASP A 183 12.79 -26.66 14.72
C ASP A 183 11.92 -27.83 14.19
N GLY A 184 11.57 -27.80 12.90
CA GLY A 184 10.72 -28.83 12.27
C GLY A 184 9.25 -28.80 12.72
N ARG A 185 8.78 -27.69 13.29
CA ARG A 185 7.40 -27.52 13.78
C ARG A 185 6.49 -26.76 12.81
N ALA A 186 7.05 -26.17 11.75
CA ALA A 186 6.27 -25.36 10.82
C ALA A 186 5.31 -26.23 10.00
N GLU A 187 4.02 -25.97 10.12
CA GLU A 187 2.96 -26.61 9.34
C GLU A 187 2.31 -25.56 8.42
N ALA A 188 2.22 -25.87 7.14
CA ALA A 188 1.57 -24.99 6.17
C ALA A 188 0.17 -25.52 5.84
N ARG A 189 -0.82 -24.64 5.83
CA ARG A 189 -2.20 -24.99 5.45
C ARG A 189 -2.51 -24.49 4.04
N GLU A 190 -3.21 -25.31 3.27
CA GLU A 190 -3.70 -24.90 1.95
C GLU A 190 -4.71 -23.77 2.06
N GLN A 191 -4.72 -22.91 1.05
CA GLN A 191 -5.68 -21.81 0.97
C GLN A 191 -7.04 -22.31 0.46
N ASP A 192 -8.13 -21.79 1.01
CA ASP A 192 -9.49 -22.04 0.51
C ASP A 192 -9.75 -21.23 -0.77
N GLU A 193 -9.69 -21.86 -1.93
CA GLU A 193 -9.87 -21.23 -3.23
C GLU A 193 -11.26 -20.60 -3.41
N SER A 194 -12.28 -21.06 -2.70
CA SER A 194 -13.64 -20.49 -2.78
C SER A 194 -13.70 -19.08 -2.18
N ARG A 195 -12.73 -18.70 -1.33
CA ARG A 195 -12.62 -17.41 -0.67
C ARG A 195 -11.54 -16.50 -1.30
N ALA A 196 -10.91 -16.95 -2.39
CA ALA A 196 -9.84 -16.20 -3.03
C ALA A 196 -10.35 -14.89 -3.64
N GLY A 197 -9.66 -13.80 -3.32
CA GLY A 197 -9.90 -12.47 -3.87
C GLY A 197 -8.62 -11.85 -4.40
N TYR A 198 -8.73 -11.03 -5.46
CA TYR A 198 -7.58 -10.45 -6.14
C TYR A 198 -7.52 -8.93 -5.95
N ALA A 199 -6.35 -8.43 -5.56
CA ALA A 199 -6.03 -7.02 -5.41
C ALA A 199 -5.32 -6.51 -6.65
N ALA A 200 -6.07 -5.96 -7.59
CA ALA A 200 -5.52 -5.35 -8.80
C ALA A 200 -4.58 -4.19 -8.45
N LYS A 201 -3.54 -4.01 -9.26
CA LYS A 201 -2.58 -2.91 -9.12
C LYS A 201 -3.32 -1.57 -9.09
N ILE A 202 -2.89 -0.67 -8.22
CA ILE A 202 -3.38 0.71 -8.18
C ILE A 202 -2.74 1.52 -9.32
N GLY A 203 -3.56 2.29 -10.02
CA GLY A 203 -3.18 3.26 -11.04
C GLY A 203 -3.45 4.70 -10.60
N LYS A 204 -3.15 5.65 -11.48
CA LYS A 204 -3.45 7.07 -11.23
C LYS A 204 -4.95 7.36 -11.24
N GLU A 205 -5.69 6.60 -12.02
CA GLU A 205 -7.15 6.63 -12.17
C GLU A 205 -7.88 6.23 -10.88
N ASP A 206 -7.33 5.31 -10.09
CA ASP A 206 -7.86 4.98 -8.79
C ASP A 206 -7.85 6.16 -7.79
N GLY A 207 -7.11 7.24 -8.10
CA GLY A 207 -7.08 8.44 -7.28
C GLY A 207 -8.34 9.30 -7.37
N PHE A 208 -9.17 9.15 -8.39
CA PHE A 208 -10.39 9.94 -8.53
C PHE A 208 -11.49 9.47 -7.58
N ILE A 209 -12.14 10.45 -6.93
CA ILE A 209 -13.15 10.19 -5.92
C ILE A 209 -14.55 10.21 -6.54
N ASP A 210 -15.30 9.14 -6.30
CA ASP A 210 -16.71 9.02 -6.69
C ASP A 210 -17.60 9.43 -5.50
N TRP A 211 -18.15 10.64 -5.58
CA TRP A 211 -19.01 11.21 -4.54
C TRP A 211 -20.41 10.59 -4.49
N ASN A 212 -20.80 9.78 -5.50
CA ASN A 212 -22.08 9.05 -5.50
C ASN A 212 -22.07 7.86 -4.53
N ARG A 213 -20.98 7.62 -3.82
CA ARG A 213 -20.85 6.57 -2.81
C ARG A 213 -21.18 7.11 -1.43
N PRO A 214 -21.56 6.23 -0.48
CA PRO A 214 -21.67 6.60 0.94
C PRO A 214 -20.38 7.21 1.48
N ALA A 215 -20.50 8.18 2.38
CA ALA A 215 -19.37 8.94 2.92
C ALA A 215 -18.30 8.04 3.60
N ALA A 216 -18.72 6.94 4.22
CA ALA A 216 -17.81 5.95 4.79
C ALA A 216 -16.95 5.25 3.71
N GLN A 217 -17.53 4.94 2.55
CA GLN A 217 -16.78 4.39 1.41
C GLN A 217 -15.85 5.41 0.79
N VAL A 218 -16.30 6.67 0.65
CA VAL A 218 -15.47 7.80 0.19
C VAL A 218 -14.28 7.98 1.12
N HIS A 219 -14.50 7.97 2.43
CA HIS A 219 -13.45 8.07 3.43
C HIS A 219 -12.42 6.93 3.32
N ALA A 220 -12.90 5.69 3.20
CA ALA A 220 -12.05 4.54 2.99
C ALA A 220 -11.26 4.63 1.68
N HIS A 221 -11.89 5.08 0.59
CA HIS A 221 -11.21 5.30 -0.69
C HIS A 221 -10.08 6.32 -0.56
N ILE A 222 -10.35 7.50 0.01
CA ILE A 222 -9.34 8.55 0.23
C ILE A 222 -8.16 8.02 1.05
N ARG A 223 -8.40 7.25 2.12
CA ARG A 223 -7.35 6.61 2.92
C ARG A 223 -6.58 5.56 2.13
N GLY A 224 -7.26 4.74 1.33
CA GLY A 224 -6.67 3.68 0.52
C GLY A 224 -5.74 4.21 -0.59
N VAL A 225 -5.99 5.40 -1.12
CA VAL A 225 -5.14 6.04 -2.13
C VAL A 225 -4.11 7.02 -1.54
N THR A 226 -4.05 7.20 -0.24
CA THR A 226 -3.09 8.08 0.45
C THR A 226 -1.89 7.27 0.94
N PRO A 227 -0.63 7.65 0.60
CA PRO A 227 -0.19 8.89 -0.07
C PRO A 227 -0.20 8.81 -1.61
N TRP A 228 -0.29 7.64 -2.21
CA TRP A 228 -0.24 7.45 -3.66
C TRP A 228 -1.38 6.55 -4.15
N PRO A 229 -2.06 6.92 -5.25
CA PRO A 229 -1.85 8.05 -6.16
C PRO A 229 -2.31 9.41 -5.61
N GLY A 230 -2.90 9.46 -4.42
CA GLY A 230 -3.54 10.61 -3.79
C GLY A 230 -4.99 10.78 -4.24
N ALA A 231 -5.84 11.24 -3.33
CA ALA A 231 -7.26 11.48 -3.59
C ALA A 231 -7.44 12.73 -4.47
N ARG A 232 -7.79 12.54 -5.73
CA ARG A 232 -7.85 13.58 -6.77
C ARG A 232 -9.28 14.07 -6.93
N VAL A 233 -9.44 15.39 -6.92
CA VAL A 233 -10.71 16.05 -7.17
C VAL A 233 -10.52 17.27 -8.05
N ILE A 234 -11.59 17.66 -8.73
CA ILE A 234 -11.68 18.95 -9.46
C ILE A 234 -12.90 19.65 -8.93
N PHE A 235 -12.73 20.82 -8.30
CA PHE A 235 -13.82 21.60 -7.76
C PHE A 235 -14.05 22.87 -8.56
N ALA A 236 -15.31 23.13 -8.92
CA ALA A 236 -15.77 24.39 -9.45
C ALA A 236 -16.43 25.17 -8.33
N PHE A 237 -15.80 26.26 -7.89
CA PHE A 237 -16.30 27.12 -6.84
C PHE A 237 -17.10 28.31 -7.42
N ALA A 238 -18.11 28.77 -6.68
CA ALA A 238 -18.83 30.00 -7.00
C ALA A 238 -17.86 31.19 -6.95
N GLY A 239 -17.91 32.04 -7.99
CA GLY A 239 -17.00 33.17 -8.13
C GLY A 239 -15.64 32.90 -8.75
N GLU A 240 -15.21 31.63 -8.89
CA GLU A 240 -14.00 31.28 -9.59
C GLU A 240 -14.26 31.01 -11.09
N ALA A 241 -13.41 31.55 -11.95
CA ALA A 241 -13.55 31.41 -13.41
C ALA A 241 -13.19 30.01 -13.89
N GLU A 242 -12.25 29.32 -13.22
CA GLU A 242 -11.74 28.02 -13.62
C GLU A 242 -11.83 26.98 -12.47
N PRO A 243 -12.14 25.73 -12.81
CA PRO A 243 -12.11 24.64 -11.84
C PRO A 243 -10.72 24.43 -11.24
N LEU A 244 -10.66 24.09 -9.96
CA LEU A 244 -9.41 23.89 -9.22
C LEU A 244 -9.13 22.41 -9.01
N PRO A 245 -8.05 21.85 -9.61
CA PRO A 245 -7.58 20.51 -9.29
C PRO A 245 -6.89 20.50 -7.93
N LEU A 246 -7.31 19.58 -7.07
CA LEU A 246 -6.80 19.43 -5.71
C LEU A 246 -6.49 17.96 -5.41
N LEU A 247 -5.57 17.73 -4.48
CA LEU A 247 -5.47 16.47 -3.75
C LEU A 247 -6.07 16.68 -2.36
N LEU A 248 -6.82 15.70 -1.90
CA LEU A 248 -7.39 15.69 -0.55
C LEU A 248 -6.56 14.78 0.37
N ALA A 249 -6.33 15.25 1.59
CA ALA A 249 -5.99 14.36 2.70
C ALA A 249 -7.27 13.73 3.27
N PRO A 250 -7.16 12.64 4.07
CA PRO A 250 -8.31 12.10 4.79
C PRO A 250 -9.01 13.17 5.63
N GLY A 251 -10.33 13.23 5.47
CA GLY A 251 -11.23 14.13 6.18
C GLY A 251 -12.07 13.42 7.24
N ARG A 252 -13.32 13.83 7.39
CA ARG A 252 -14.27 13.23 8.35
C ARG A 252 -15.65 13.06 7.72
N VAL A 253 -16.31 11.97 8.05
CA VAL A 253 -17.74 11.78 7.79
C VAL A 253 -18.51 12.70 8.73
N GLY A 254 -19.41 13.49 8.17
CA GLY A 254 -20.24 14.46 8.88
C GLY A 254 -21.71 14.02 8.98
N GLU A 255 -22.60 14.99 9.09
CA GLU A 255 -24.04 14.81 9.19
C GLU A 255 -24.67 14.35 7.86
N PRO A 256 -25.92 13.86 7.86
CA PRO A 256 -26.71 13.58 6.66
C PRO A 256 -26.79 14.79 5.72
N THR A 257 -26.90 14.53 4.42
CA THR A 257 -26.90 15.59 3.38
C THR A 257 -28.23 16.31 3.24
N ASP A 258 -29.32 15.80 3.83
CA ASP A 258 -30.69 16.35 3.76
C ASP A 258 -31.15 16.70 2.33
N GLY A 259 -30.76 15.86 1.36
CA GLY A 259 -31.15 15.99 -0.04
C GLY A 259 -30.19 16.80 -0.91
N ALA A 260 -29.02 17.21 -0.42
CA ALA A 260 -27.95 17.76 -1.25
C ALA A 260 -27.48 16.72 -2.29
N ARG A 261 -27.11 17.19 -3.48
CA ARG A 261 -26.67 16.30 -4.57
C ARG A 261 -25.21 15.85 -4.34
N PRO A 262 -24.88 14.58 -4.57
CA PRO A 262 -23.51 14.12 -4.50
C PRO A 262 -22.56 15.02 -5.30
N GLY A 263 -21.44 15.41 -4.68
CA GLY A 263 -20.48 16.36 -5.25
C GLY A 263 -20.78 17.83 -5.01
N GLU A 264 -21.93 18.20 -4.41
CA GLU A 264 -22.22 19.57 -4.01
C GLU A 264 -21.25 20.02 -2.90
N LEU A 265 -20.74 21.24 -3.02
CA LEU A 265 -19.83 21.85 -2.03
C LEU A 265 -20.61 22.78 -1.11
N ARG A 266 -20.38 22.65 0.20
CA ARG A 266 -20.92 23.55 1.23
C ARG A 266 -19.79 24.17 2.03
N HIS A 267 -19.85 25.49 2.21
CA HIS A 267 -19.00 26.25 3.09
C HIS A 267 -19.80 26.71 4.32
N ASP A 268 -19.26 26.51 5.51
CA ASP A 268 -19.83 26.94 6.78
C ASP A 268 -18.72 27.37 7.74
N ALA A 269 -19.09 27.80 8.98
CA ALA A 269 -18.14 28.22 10.00
C ALA A 269 -17.03 27.20 10.31
N ASP A 270 -17.30 25.91 10.09
CA ASP A 270 -16.33 24.83 10.32
C ASP A 270 -15.44 24.55 9.09
N GLY A 271 -15.72 25.14 7.92
CA GLY A 271 -14.92 25.04 6.70
C GLY A 271 -15.69 24.50 5.50
N LEU A 272 -15.09 23.57 4.74
CA LEU A 272 -15.60 23.06 3.47
C LEU A 272 -15.99 21.60 3.56
N SER A 273 -17.17 21.26 3.04
CA SER A 273 -17.67 19.88 2.96
C SER A 273 -18.14 19.56 1.55
N VAL A 274 -18.11 18.27 1.20
CA VAL A 274 -18.64 17.74 -0.06
C VAL A 274 -19.76 16.76 0.26
N ALA A 275 -20.89 16.86 -0.43
CA ALA A 275 -21.99 15.91 -0.29
C ALA A 275 -21.59 14.56 -0.89
N CYS A 276 -21.73 13.49 -0.12
CA CYS A 276 -21.74 12.11 -0.60
C CYS A 276 -23.16 11.63 -0.82
N ALA A 277 -23.36 10.34 -1.11
CA ALA A 277 -24.71 9.78 -1.32
C ALA A 277 -25.62 9.88 -0.08
N ASP A 278 -25.04 9.93 1.13
CA ASP A 278 -25.76 9.87 2.41
C ASP A 278 -25.40 11.00 3.36
N CYS A 279 -24.12 11.32 3.50
CA CYS A 279 -23.61 12.29 4.47
C CYS A 279 -22.66 13.29 3.83
N TRP A 280 -22.47 14.43 4.49
CA TRP A 280 -21.42 15.38 4.18
C TRP A 280 -20.05 14.80 4.53
N TYR A 281 -19.07 15.03 3.67
CA TYR A 281 -17.67 14.70 3.92
C TYR A 281 -16.87 15.98 4.18
N ARG A 282 -16.43 16.18 5.43
CA ARG A 282 -15.67 17.35 5.85
C ARG A 282 -14.22 17.24 5.38
N LEU A 283 -13.78 18.25 4.64
CA LEU A 283 -12.40 18.39 4.21
C LEU A 283 -11.56 19.02 5.33
N LEU A 284 -10.39 18.45 5.62
CA LEU A 284 -9.46 18.96 6.64
C LEU A 284 -8.24 19.63 6.03
N GLN A 285 -7.65 18.98 5.02
CA GLN A 285 -6.47 19.48 4.33
C GLN A 285 -6.61 19.24 2.83
N VAL A 286 -6.06 20.17 2.07
CA VAL A 286 -5.99 20.10 0.61
C VAL A 286 -4.59 20.42 0.12
N ARG A 287 -4.25 19.91 -1.07
CA ARG A 287 -3.03 20.26 -1.79
C ARG A 287 -3.39 20.77 -3.18
N PRO A 288 -3.36 22.07 -3.40
CA PRO A 288 -3.48 22.63 -4.74
C PRO A 288 -2.29 22.23 -5.62
N GLN A 289 -2.50 22.18 -6.92
CA GLN A 289 -1.44 21.80 -7.85
C GLN A 289 -0.19 22.68 -7.69
N GLY A 290 0.98 22.04 -7.56
CA GLY A 290 2.27 22.72 -7.37
C GLY A 290 2.49 23.33 -5.98
N ARG A 291 1.60 23.09 -5.02
CA ARG A 291 1.69 23.59 -3.63
C ARG A 291 1.93 22.45 -2.65
N LYS A 292 2.17 22.80 -1.39
CA LYS A 292 2.22 21.88 -0.24
C LYS A 292 0.81 21.65 0.32
N ASP A 293 0.67 20.63 1.16
CA ASP A 293 -0.55 20.42 1.96
C ASP A 293 -0.80 21.64 2.84
N MET A 294 -2.06 22.05 2.94
CA MET A 294 -2.50 23.15 3.79
C MET A 294 -3.87 22.86 4.40
N LEU A 295 -4.17 23.46 5.53
CA LEU A 295 -5.50 23.37 6.13
C LEU A 295 -6.54 23.99 5.19
N VAL A 296 -7.74 23.42 5.18
CA VAL A 296 -8.85 23.94 4.35
C VAL A 296 -9.15 25.41 4.66
N ARG A 297 -9.14 25.82 5.95
CA ARG A 297 -9.33 27.22 6.33
C ARG A 297 -8.28 28.16 5.72
N ASP A 298 -7.02 27.72 5.64
CA ASP A 298 -5.95 28.54 5.08
C ASP A 298 -6.08 28.63 3.55
N PHE A 299 -6.56 27.55 2.91
CA PHE A 299 -6.90 27.53 1.49
C PHE A 299 -8.05 28.49 1.17
N ILE A 300 -9.14 28.49 1.98
CA ILE A 300 -10.27 29.42 1.81
C ILE A 300 -9.78 30.86 1.97
N ASN A 301 -9.11 31.17 3.09
CA ASN A 301 -8.62 32.50 3.39
C ASN A 301 -7.64 33.07 2.37
N GLY A 302 -6.83 32.18 1.76
CA GLY A 302 -5.80 32.57 0.79
C GLY A 302 -6.29 32.64 -0.66
N ARG A 303 -7.23 31.76 -1.05
CA ARG A 303 -7.66 31.59 -2.45
C ARG A 303 -9.13 31.90 -2.69
N LEU A 304 -9.99 31.70 -1.70
CA LEU A 304 -11.45 31.74 -1.85
C LEU A 304 -12.09 32.72 -0.81
N ARG A 305 -11.48 33.90 -0.63
CA ARG A 305 -11.88 34.86 0.42
C ARG A 305 -13.35 35.25 0.38
N ASP A 306 -13.92 35.34 -0.83
CA ASP A 306 -15.29 35.74 -1.08
C ASP A 306 -16.23 34.55 -1.28
N LEU A 307 -15.82 33.35 -0.82
CA LEU A 307 -16.64 32.15 -0.94
C LEU A 307 -17.91 32.31 -0.10
N PRO A 308 -19.11 32.20 -0.71
CA PRO A 308 -20.35 32.35 0.02
C PRO A 308 -20.54 31.22 1.05
N GLU A 309 -21.21 31.54 2.16
CA GLU A 309 -21.72 30.50 3.05
C GLU A 309 -22.88 29.74 2.40
N GLY A 310 -23.06 28.50 2.79
CA GLY A 310 -24.01 27.56 2.18
C GLY A 310 -23.42 26.85 0.95
N THR A 311 -24.25 26.60 -0.05
CA THR A 311 -23.82 25.95 -1.30
C THR A 311 -22.86 26.86 -2.07
N CYS A 312 -21.64 26.44 -2.23
CA CYS A 312 -20.55 27.26 -2.76
C CYS A 312 -19.88 26.68 -4.02
N GLY A 313 -20.39 25.59 -4.58
CA GLY A 313 -19.82 24.97 -5.78
C GLY A 313 -20.15 23.50 -5.92
N ARG A 314 -19.36 22.81 -6.76
CA ARG A 314 -19.52 21.37 -7.01
C ARG A 314 -18.22 20.69 -7.41
N ALA A 315 -18.14 19.39 -7.13
CA ALA A 315 -17.14 18.52 -7.70
C ALA A 315 -17.48 18.23 -9.18
N LEU A 316 -16.46 18.21 -10.02
CA LEU A 316 -16.56 17.84 -11.43
C LEU A 316 -16.06 16.41 -11.65
N PRO A 317 -16.57 15.70 -12.68
CA PRO A 317 -16.02 14.40 -13.07
C PRO A 317 -14.56 14.56 -13.50
N PRO A 318 -13.77 13.47 -13.42
CA PRO A 318 -12.42 13.46 -13.97
C PRO A 318 -12.46 13.72 -15.49
N VAL A 319 -11.51 14.50 -15.97
CA VAL A 319 -11.33 14.79 -17.41
C VAL A 319 -10.41 13.74 -18.03
#